data_87301674a0e577ee652f650037a7924a
#
_entry.id   87301674a0e577ee652f650037a7924a
#
_cell.length_a   1.000
_cell.length_b   1.000
_cell.length_c   1.000
_cell.angle_alpha   90.00
_cell.angle_beta   90.00
_cell.angle_gamma   90.00
#
_symmetry.space_group_name_H-M   'P 1'
#
loop_
_entity.id
_entity.type
_entity.pdbx_description
1 polymer ?
#
loop_
_entity_poly.entity_id
_entity_poly.type
_entity_poly.pdbx_seq_one_letter_code
_entity_poly.pdbx_strand_id
1 'polypeptide(L)'
;MKRFFILSLLALLLFAAMFLAIGILARDRALADADRELMTRAQFLAHQLDRTMQQRMVQTFTFAAFPSLRGVATADEATRSARMAIAYSELQAWVAADPNVRAVSIVNSLGIVILATDATINTNWGERVFVRQALAGQLYVSPPVREWGELSQYYSAPIINNLGEVAGALIVRVDAQEWWSVLEPSNDVMLIDENGVQIANRATMPPLFVALAPLAAEVQTRLVAEKHYGAEITHIGSIHLSELATTLQRDQAALVIYRDAQARTWHAATYRMKTKPWTVVAMVLEDTVMAPVRDALVDRFALAVSVALLVAGTLNLAWRMLHETQ
;
A
#
# COMPACT_ATOMS: atom_id res chain seq x y z
N MET A 1 -26.48 -60.54 10.34
CA MET A 1 -26.90 -59.12 10.32
C MET A 1 -26.06 -58.17 11.18
N LYS A 2 -25.89 -58.44 12.52
CA LYS A 2 -25.13 -57.51 13.41
C LYS A 2 -23.69 -57.24 12.96
N ARG A 3 -22.91 -58.24 12.51
CA ARG A 3 -21.51 -58.03 12.06
C ARG A 3 -21.41 -57.19 10.78
N PHE A 4 -22.33 -57.36 9.84
CA PHE A 4 -22.37 -56.56 8.61
C PHE A 4 -22.67 -55.10 8.90
N PHE A 5 -23.63 -54.83 9.81
CA PHE A 5 -23.95 -53.45 10.24
C PHE A 5 -22.75 -52.77 10.90
N ILE A 6 -22.02 -53.51 11.78
CA ILE A 6 -20.80 -52.96 12.43
C ILE A 6 -19.71 -52.64 11.42
N LEU A 7 -19.47 -53.50 10.45
CA LEU A 7 -18.47 -53.26 9.40
C LEU A 7 -18.85 -52.06 8.50
N SER A 8 -20.12 -51.94 8.13
CA SER A 8 -20.60 -50.78 7.34
C SER A 8 -20.48 -49.48 8.11
N LEU A 9 -20.78 -49.46 9.42
CA LEU A 9 -20.62 -48.29 10.28
C LEU A 9 -19.14 -47.90 10.42
N LEU A 10 -18.25 -48.89 10.61
CA LEU A 10 -16.81 -48.66 10.68
C LEU A 10 -16.26 -48.06 9.39
N ALA A 11 -16.69 -48.57 8.23
CA ALA A 11 -16.30 -48.07 6.92
C ALA A 11 -16.77 -46.62 6.72
N LEU A 12 -18.00 -46.29 7.15
CA LEU A 12 -18.54 -44.93 7.06
C LEU A 12 -17.74 -43.96 7.94
N LEU A 13 -17.39 -44.39 9.19
CA LEU A 13 -16.58 -43.56 10.09
C LEU A 13 -15.16 -43.33 9.54
N LEU A 14 -14.53 -44.34 8.98
CA LEU A 14 -13.23 -44.21 8.31
C LEU A 14 -13.28 -43.27 7.11
N PHE A 15 -14.33 -43.34 6.29
CA PHE A 15 -14.56 -42.48 5.16
C PHE A 15 -14.74 -41.02 5.63
N ALA A 16 -15.57 -40.78 6.66
CA ALA A 16 -15.78 -39.44 7.23
C ALA A 16 -14.48 -38.86 7.81
N ALA A 17 -13.70 -39.67 8.55
CA ALA A 17 -12.42 -39.26 9.11
C ALA A 17 -11.39 -38.93 8.00
N MET A 18 -11.31 -39.74 6.94
CA MET A 18 -10.45 -39.48 5.79
C MET A 18 -10.86 -38.18 5.07
N PHE A 19 -12.16 -37.98 4.86
CA PHE A 19 -12.67 -36.76 4.20
C PHE A 19 -12.38 -35.50 5.01
N LEU A 20 -12.56 -35.59 6.35
CA LEU A 20 -12.20 -34.50 7.27
C LEU A 20 -10.70 -34.19 7.22
N ALA A 21 -9.84 -35.22 7.24
CA ALA A 21 -8.38 -35.05 7.15
C ALA A 21 -7.97 -34.40 5.83
N ILE A 22 -8.57 -34.78 4.71
CA ILE A 22 -8.35 -34.15 3.40
C ILE A 22 -8.78 -32.69 3.44
N GLY A 23 -9.93 -32.37 4.04
CA GLY A 23 -10.44 -31.02 4.19
C GLY A 23 -9.49 -30.12 4.99
N ILE A 24 -9.01 -30.61 6.13
CA ILE A 24 -8.04 -29.88 6.99
C ILE A 24 -6.74 -29.64 6.18
N LEU A 25 -6.18 -30.68 5.55
CA LEU A 25 -4.95 -30.56 4.78
C LEU A 25 -5.10 -29.60 3.58
N ALA A 26 -6.24 -29.63 2.90
CA ALA A 26 -6.52 -28.71 1.80
C ALA A 26 -6.63 -27.26 2.26
N ARG A 27 -7.29 -27.04 3.42
CA ARG A 27 -7.36 -25.73 4.06
C ARG A 27 -5.96 -25.18 4.40
N ASP A 28 -5.17 -25.97 5.14
CA ASP A 28 -3.86 -25.52 5.61
C ASP A 28 -2.92 -25.21 4.44
N ARG A 29 -2.99 -26.00 3.36
CA ARG A 29 -2.23 -25.71 2.14
C ARG A 29 -2.70 -24.44 1.47
N ALA A 30 -4.00 -24.24 1.30
CA ALA A 30 -4.53 -23.04 0.65
C ALA A 30 -4.14 -21.78 1.41
N LEU A 31 -4.22 -21.78 2.75
CA LEU A 31 -3.80 -20.66 3.57
C LEU A 31 -2.29 -20.42 3.49
N ALA A 32 -1.48 -21.48 3.56
CA ALA A 32 -0.02 -21.35 3.43
C ALA A 32 0.41 -20.85 2.04
N ASP A 33 -0.31 -21.21 0.98
CA ASP A 33 -0.07 -20.72 -0.37
C ASP A 33 -0.46 -19.24 -0.48
N ALA A 34 -1.60 -18.85 0.07
CA ALA A 34 -2.04 -17.46 0.12
C ALA A 34 -1.06 -16.58 0.92
N ASP A 35 -0.57 -17.05 2.07
CA ASP A 35 0.41 -16.32 2.88
C ASP A 35 1.73 -16.08 2.12
N ARG A 36 2.20 -17.08 1.37
CA ARG A 36 3.39 -16.96 0.53
C ARG A 36 3.19 -15.97 -0.63
N GLU A 37 2.03 -16.01 -1.27
CA GLU A 37 1.66 -15.09 -2.34
C GLU A 37 1.58 -13.66 -1.82
N LEU A 38 0.93 -13.43 -0.66
CA LEU A 38 0.83 -12.12 -0.01
C LEU A 38 2.21 -11.55 0.30
N MET A 39 3.12 -12.35 0.87
CA MET A 39 4.48 -11.92 1.19
C MET A 39 5.24 -11.52 -0.07
N THR A 40 5.19 -12.34 -1.12
CA THR A 40 5.84 -12.05 -2.40
C THR A 40 5.29 -10.76 -3.01
N ARG A 41 3.98 -10.57 -2.92
CA ARG A 41 3.27 -9.40 -3.44
C ARG A 41 3.63 -8.13 -2.66
N ALA A 42 3.60 -8.16 -1.32
CA ALA A 42 3.97 -7.02 -0.49
C ALA A 42 5.42 -6.58 -0.76
N GLN A 43 6.33 -7.54 -0.87
CA GLN A 43 7.73 -7.30 -1.22
C GLN A 43 7.87 -6.68 -2.62
N PHE A 44 7.22 -7.23 -3.60
CA PHE A 44 7.28 -6.74 -5.00
C PHE A 44 6.78 -5.30 -5.09
N LEU A 45 5.62 -4.99 -4.50
CA LEU A 45 5.04 -3.65 -4.51
C LEU A 45 5.91 -2.65 -3.76
N ALA A 46 6.47 -3.02 -2.59
CA ALA A 46 7.39 -2.18 -1.85
C ALA A 46 8.63 -1.83 -2.68
N HIS A 47 9.21 -2.80 -3.39
CA HIS A 47 10.36 -2.55 -4.27
C HIS A 47 10.00 -1.69 -5.48
N GLN A 48 8.79 -1.83 -6.04
CA GLN A 48 8.34 -0.95 -7.13
C GLN A 48 8.16 0.48 -6.65
N LEU A 49 7.50 0.69 -5.51
CA LEU A 49 7.33 2.02 -4.91
C LEU A 49 8.69 2.66 -4.56
N ASP A 50 9.60 1.90 -3.97
CA ASP A 50 10.97 2.36 -3.70
C ASP A 50 11.67 2.85 -4.97
N ARG A 51 11.56 2.09 -6.05
CA ARG A 51 12.17 2.45 -7.34
C ARG A 51 11.58 3.72 -7.91
N THR A 52 10.26 3.85 -7.92
CA THR A 52 9.56 5.06 -8.41
C THR A 52 9.97 6.28 -7.60
N MET A 53 9.99 6.18 -6.26
CA MET A 53 10.40 7.28 -5.39
C MET A 53 11.87 7.67 -5.60
N GLN A 54 12.77 6.69 -5.66
CA GLN A 54 14.19 6.94 -5.88
C GLN A 54 14.42 7.62 -7.24
N GLN A 55 13.74 7.17 -8.28
CA GLN A 55 13.81 7.80 -9.60
C GLN A 55 13.38 9.26 -9.56
N ARG A 56 12.26 9.57 -8.90
CA ARG A 56 11.78 10.95 -8.71
C ARG A 56 12.73 11.80 -7.88
N MET A 57 13.29 11.25 -6.81
CA MET A 57 14.28 11.95 -5.98
C MET A 57 15.53 12.31 -6.78
N VAL A 58 16.08 11.35 -7.54
CA VAL A 58 17.26 11.58 -8.40
C VAL A 58 16.93 12.62 -9.47
N GLN A 59 15.78 12.54 -10.10
CA GLN A 59 15.34 13.51 -11.10
C GLN A 59 15.24 14.92 -10.49
N THR A 60 14.57 15.06 -9.34
CA THR A 60 14.45 16.35 -8.62
C THR A 60 15.83 16.92 -8.26
N PHE A 61 16.72 16.10 -7.75
CA PHE A 61 18.09 16.51 -7.42
C PHE A 61 18.88 16.97 -8.66
N THR A 62 18.77 16.23 -9.76
CA THR A 62 19.44 16.57 -11.02
C THR A 62 18.97 17.93 -11.54
N PHE A 63 17.68 18.19 -11.52
CA PHE A 63 17.13 19.49 -11.92
C PHE A 63 17.54 20.61 -10.96
N ALA A 64 17.59 20.37 -9.65
CA ALA A 64 18.05 21.36 -8.68
C ALA A 64 19.49 21.84 -8.93
N ALA A 65 20.31 21.01 -9.60
CA ALA A 65 21.68 21.34 -9.97
C ALA A 65 21.80 22.17 -11.26
N PHE A 66 20.71 22.44 -11.99
CA PHE A 66 20.76 23.21 -13.25
C PHE A 66 21.23 24.65 -13.01
N PRO A 67 22.16 25.16 -13.83
CA PRO A 67 22.72 26.52 -13.64
C PRO A 67 21.68 27.63 -13.65
N SER A 68 20.63 27.50 -14.46
CA SER A 68 19.50 28.45 -14.55
C SER A 68 18.72 28.52 -13.24
N LEU A 69 18.37 27.36 -12.65
CA LEU A 69 17.62 27.28 -11.38
C LEU A 69 18.46 27.77 -10.21
N ARG A 70 19.74 27.36 -10.18
CA ARG A 70 20.71 27.89 -9.22
C ARG A 70 20.86 29.39 -9.34
N GLY A 71 20.95 29.91 -10.59
CA GLY A 71 21.03 31.32 -10.87
C GLY A 71 19.87 32.15 -10.30
N VAL A 72 18.64 31.62 -10.33
CA VAL A 72 17.46 32.27 -9.74
C VAL A 72 17.53 32.23 -8.20
N ALA A 73 17.87 31.09 -7.61
CA ALA A 73 17.93 30.93 -6.17
C ALA A 73 19.01 31.80 -5.49
N THR A 74 20.13 32.03 -6.18
CA THR A 74 21.27 32.83 -5.68
C THR A 74 21.23 34.30 -6.07
N ALA A 75 20.32 34.70 -6.98
CA ALA A 75 20.23 36.09 -7.43
C ALA A 75 19.68 37.01 -6.33
N ASP A 76 20.21 38.22 -6.28
CA ASP A 76 19.54 39.34 -5.61
C ASP A 76 18.25 39.72 -6.34
N GLU A 77 17.42 40.54 -5.73
CA GLU A 77 16.11 40.88 -6.28
C GLU A 77 16.22 41.62 -7.62
N ALA A 78 17.24 42.45 -7.78
CA ALA A 78 17.46 43.25 -8.99
C ALA A 78 17.85 42.39 -10.21
N THR A 79 18.65 41.34 -10.03
CA THR A 79 19.13 40.47 -11.11
C THR A 79 18.26 39.24 -11.33
N ARG A 80 17.40 38.90 -10.38
CA ARG A 80 16.54 37.71 -10.44
C ARG A 80 15.59 37.72 -11.63
N SER A 81 14.97 38.86 -11.92
CA SER A 81 14.00 38.97 -13.03
C SER A 81 14.59 38.59 -14.37
N ALA A 82 15.84 38.94 -14.63
CA ALA A 82 16.53 38.59 -15.89
C ALA A 82 16.80 37.08 -16.03
N ARG A 83 16.97 36.36 -14.91
CA ARG A 83 17.25 34.91 -14.86
C ARG A 83 15.99 34.06 -14.85
N MET A 84 14.86 34.63 -14.42
CA MET A 84 13.59 33.89 -14.28
C MET A 84 13.07 33.33 -15.58
N ALA A 85 13.20 34.06 -16.69
CA ALA A 85 12.62 33.64 -17.96
C ALA A 85 13.16 32.30 -18.48
N ILE A 86 14.48 32.09 -18.37
CA ILE A 86 15.12 30.82 -18.78
C ILE A 86 14.72 29.70 -17.83
N ALA A 87 14.86 29.95 -16.53
CA ALA A 87 14.48 28.96 -15.50
C ALA A 87 13.00 28.56 -15.60
N TYR A 88 12.12 29.53 -15.82
CA TYR A 88 10.69 29.26 -15.99
C TYR A 88 10.40 28.39 -17.22
N SER A 89 11.06 28.67 -18.35
CA SER A 89 10.88 27.85 -19.55
C SER A 89 11.34 26.39 -19.36
N GLU A 90 12.41 26.17 -18.60
CA GLU A 90 12.89 24.82 -18.27
C GLU A 90 11.91 24.09 -17.33
N LEU A 91 11.38 24.79 -16.32
CA LEU A 91 10.36 24.21 -15.42
C LEU A 91 9.07 23.87 -16.17
N GLN A 92 8.62 24.75 -17.08
CA GLN A 92 7.46 24.50 -17.93
C GLN A 92 7.69 23.32 -18.86
N ALA A 93 8.88 23.22 -19.47
CA ALA A 93 9.23 22.08 -20.31
C ALA A 93 9.19 20.75 -19.53
N TRP A 94 9.61 20.76 -18.28
CA TRP A 94 9.50 19.56 -17.42
C TRP A 94 8.06 19.18 -17.15
N VAL A 95 7.21 20.14 -16.72
CA VAL A 95 5.77 19.90 -16.50
C VAL A 95 5.10 19.39 -17.78
N ALA A 96 5.46 19.94 -18.95
CA ALA A 96 4.90 19.50 -20.22
C ALA A 96 5.36 18.10 -20.66
N ALA A 97 6.58 17.70 -20.28
CA ALA A 97 7.16 16.40 -20.64
C ALA A 97 6.67 15.25 -19.74
N ASP A 98 6.17 15.54 -18.55
CA ASP A 98 5.77 14.53 -17.58
C ASP A 98 4.35 14.79 -17.04
N PRO A 99 3.35 14.02 -17.49
CA PRO A 99 1.95 14.25 -17.15
C PRO A 99 1.65 14.08 -15.65
N ASN A 100 2.53 13.40 -14.91
CA ASN A 100 2.39 13.22 -13.46
C ASN A 100 2.91 14.43 -12.68
N VAL A 101 3.77 15.27 -13.26
CA VAL A 101 4.26 16.49 -12.63
C VAL A 101 3.20 17.59 -12.75
N ARG A 102 2.62 17.98 -11.63
CA ARG A 102 1.56 19.00 -11.56
C ARG A 102 2.12 20.42 -11.49
N ALA A 103 3.20 20.61 -10.75
CA ALA A 103 3.86 21.89 -10.62
C ALA A 103 5.30 21.73 -10.17
N VAL A 104 6.13 22.72 -10.51
CA VAL A 104 7.51 22.83 -10.02
C VAL A 104 7.72 24.24 -9.50
N SER A 105 8.32 24.36 -8.30
CA SER A 105 8.55 25.64 -7.63
C SER A 105 9.97 25.73 -7.09
N ILE A 106 10.51 26.95 -7.10
CA ILE A 106 11.78 27.30 -6.41
C ILE A 106 11.42 28.14 -5.20
N VAL A 107 11.92 27.74 -4.05
CA VAL A 107 11.84 28.53 -2.80
C VAL A 107 13.23 29.07 -2.46
N ASN A 108 13.28 30.28 -1.91
CA ASN A 108 14.50 30.87 -1.38
C ASN A 108 14.86 30.29 0.02
N SER A 109 15.97 30.74 0.58
CA SER A 109 16.44 30.33 1.93
C SER A 109 15.47 30.65 3.07
N LEU A 110 14.49 31.55 2.85
CA LEU A 110 13.44 31.91 3.82
C LEU A 110 12.17 31.05 3.63
N GLY A 111 12.15 30.14 2.66
CA GLY A 111 10.98 29.31 2.36
C GLY A 111 9.90 30.03 1.53
N ILE A 112 10.21 31.19 0.96
CA ILE A 112 9.28 31.93 0.10
C ILE A 112 9.42 31.41 -1.33
N VAL A 113 8.30 31.11 -1.98
CA VAL A 113 8.25 30.69 -3.38
C VAL A 113 8.59 31.87 -4.29
N ILE A 114 9.73 31.80 -4.96
CA ILE A 114 10.25 32.88 -5.83
C ILE A 114 10.01 32.62 -7.32
N LEU A 115 9.80 31.37 -7.70
CA LEU A 115 9.43 30.96 -9.06
C LEU A 115 8.56 29.70 -8.98
N ALA A 116 7.48 29.67 -9.75
CA ALA A 116 6.60 28.50 -9.82
C ALA A 116 5.91 28.40 -11.17
N THR A 117 5.57 27.17 -11.57
CA THR A 117 4.78 26.89 -12.78
C THR A 117 3.26 27.01 -12.53
N ASP A 118 2.85 27.18 -11.30
CA ASP A 118 1.47 27.40 -10.88
C ASP A 118 1.30 28.76 -10.14
N ALA A 119 0.15 29.01 -9.53
CA ALA A 119 -0.19 30.26 -8.87
C ALA A 119 0.40 30.42 -7.45
N THR A 120 1.41 29.64 -7.05
CA THR A 120 1.96 29.64 -5.69
C THR A 120 3.06 30.68 -5.44
N ILE A 121 3.42 31.50 -6.44
CA ILE A 121 4.44 32.54 -6.31
C ILE A 121 4.11 33.49 -5.14
N ASN A 122 5.14 33.87 -4.38
CA ASN A 122 5.09 34.70 -3.18
C ASN A 122 4.41 34.06 -1.97
N THR A 123 4.03 32.77 -2.02
CA THR A 123 3.57 32.06 -0.81
C THR A 123 4.75 31.67 0.07
N ASN A 124 4.54 31.70 1.38
CA ASN A 124 5.52 31.20 2.33
C ASN A 124 5.25 29.73 2.67
N TRP A 125 6.20 28.88 2.32
CA TRP A 125 6.18 27.44 2.59
C TRP A 125 7.21 27.02 3.65
N GLY A 126 7.85 27.96 4.32
CA GLY A 126 8.92 27.69 5.29
C GLY A 126 8.54 26.70 6.40
N GLU A 127 7.26 26.68 6.79
CA GLU A 127 6.74 25.75 7.81
C GLU A 127 6.46 24.32 7.26
N ARG A 128 6.49 24.15 5.95
CA ARG A 128 6.25 22.83 5.33
C ARG A 128 7.44 21.91 5.55
N VAL A 129 7.20 20.69 5.98
CA VAL A 129 8.26 19.70 6.27
C VAL A 129 9.16 19.48 5.07
N PHE A 130 8.59 19.33 3.87
CA PHE A 130 9.36 19.10 2.64
C PHE A 130 10.26 20.30 2.25
N VAL A 131 9.88 21.53 2.61
CA VAL A 131 10.73 22.71 2.41
C VAL A 131 11.83 22.77 3.46
N ARG A 132 11.49 22.59 4.75
CA ARG A 132 12.49 22.59 5.83
C ARG A 132 13.59 21.55 5.62
N GLN A 133 13.22 20.33 5.18
CA GLN A 133 14.18 19.27 4.93
C GLN A 133 15.12 19.62 3.76
N ALA A 134 14.59 20.18 2.67
CA ALA A 134 15.41 20.61 1.56
C ALA A 134 16.33 21.78 1.93
N LEU A 135 15.85 22.78 2.69
CA LEU A 135 16.65 23.87 3.18
C LEU A 135 17.72 23.42 4.21
N ALA A 136 17.49 22.29 4.88
CA ALA A 136 18.51 21.61 5.71
C ALA A 136 19.52 20.77 4.89
N GLY A 137 19.46 20.83 3.55
CA GLY A 137 20.37 20.12 2.67
C GLY A 137 19.99 18.67 2.35
N GLN A 138 18.77 18.25 2.69
CA GLN A 138 18.33 16.87 2.53
C GLN A 138 17.34 16.72 1.38
N LEU A 139 17.48 15.62 0.62
CA LEU A 139 16.43 15.17 -0.29
C LEU A 139 15.24 14.66 0.53
N TYR A 140 14.04 15.04 0.16
CA TYR A 140 12.86 14.62 0.90
C TYR A 140 11.69 14.27 -0.03
N VAL A 141 10.91 13.28 0.41
CA VAL A 141 9.62 12.88 -0.19
C VAL A 141 8.55 13.00 0.88
N SER A 142 7.49 13.74 0.62
CA SER A 142 6.35 13.83 1.53
C SER A 142 5.48 12.57 1.44
N PRO A 143 4.66 12.24 2.45
CA PRO A 143 3.47 11.43 2.21
C PRO A 143 2.55 12.14 1.19
N PRO A 144 1.53 11.46 0.64
CA PRO A 144 0.46 12.14 -0.08
C PRO A 144 -0.14 13.26 0.78
N VAL A 145 -0.40 14.39 0.17
CA VAL A 145 -0.93 15.58 0.81
C VAL A 145 -2.23 15.96 0.11
N ARG A 146 -3.30 16.19 0.87
CA ARG A 146 -4.57 16.67 0.34
C ARG A 146 -4.61 18.19 0.42
N GLU A 147 -4.58 18.84 -0.74
CA GLU A 147 -4.65 20.29 -0.86
C GLU A 147 -5.46 20.66 -2.10
N TRP A 148 -6.32 21.68 -1.99
CA TRP A 148 -7.19 22.18 -3.07
C TRP A 148 -8.06 21.07 -3.69
N GLY A 149 -8.49 20.09 -2.88
CA GLY A 149 -9.28 18.94 -3.33
C GLY A 149 -8.48 17.87 -4.08
N GLU A 150 -7.17 18.07 -4.32
CA GLU A 150 -6.28 17.15 -5.01
C GLU A 150 -5.38 16.39 -4.04
N LEU A 151 -4.96 15.20 -4.46
CA LEU A 151 -3.94 14.42 -3.77
C LEU A 151 -2.63 14.54 -4.54
N SER A 152 -1.65 15.13 -3.89
CA SER A 152 -0.33 15.34 -4.46
C SER A 152 0.75 14.83 -3.52
N GLN A 153 1.91 14.54 -4.08
CA GLN A 153 3.13 14.25 -3.35
C GLN A 153 4.21 15.26 -3.69
N TYR A 154 4.98 15.67 -2.70
CA TYR A 154 6.05 16.62 -2.87
C TYR A 154 7.41 15.95 -2.80
N TYR A 155 8.22 16.16 -3.82
CA TYR A 155 9.64 15.84 -3.84
C TYR A 155 10.42 17.14 -3.72
N SER A 156 11.41 17.18 -2.84
CA SER A 156 12.20 18.38 -2.65
C SER A 156 13.69 18.08 -2.61
N ALA A 157 14.47 19.01 -3.20
CA ALA A 157 15.91 18.94 -3.24
C ALA A 157 16.54 20.30 -2.92
N PRO A 158 17.68 20.35 -2.21
CA PRO A 158 18.41 21.58 -1.98
C PRO A 158 18.97 22.12 -3.29
N ILE A 159 18.91 23.44 -3.48
CA ILE A 159 19.67 24.16 -4.51
C ILE A 159 20.96 24.67 -3.86
N ILE A 160 22.10 24.12 -4.29
CA ILE A 160 23.40 24.41 -3.71
C ILE A 160 24.10 25.49 -4.54
N ASN A 161 24.63 26.53 -3.90
CA ASN A 161 25.40 27.58 -4.56
C ASN A 161 26.84 27.11 -4.89
N ASN A 162 27.64 27.97 -5.52
CA ASN A 162 29.03 27.64 -5.88
C ASN A 162 29.98 27.52 -4.67
N LEU A 163 29.54 27.94 -3.48
CA LEU A 163 30.29 27.82 -2.23
C LEU A 163 29.92 26.53 -1.44
N GLY A 164 28.99 25.72 -1.96
CA GLY A 164 28.51 24.51 -1.30
C GLY A 164 27.39 24.78 -0.27
N GLU A 165 26.83 25.97 -0.21
CA GLU A 165 25.77 26.34 0.73
C GLU A 165 24.39 26.20 0.10
N VAL A 166 23.37 25.93 0.92
CA VAL A 166 21.98 25.84 0.47
C VAL A 166 21.44 27.26 0.23
N ALA A 167 21.19 27.60 -1.02
CA ALA A 167 20.66 28.88 -1.45
C ALA A 167 19.11 28.89 -1.54
N GLY A 168 18.50 27.71 -1.59
CA GLY A 168 17.08 27.52 -1.71
C GLY A 168 16.72 26.06 -1.91
N ALA A 169 15.52 25.79 -2.34
CA ALA A 169 15.09 24.43 -2.65
C ALA A 169 14.23 24.37 -3.94
N LEU A 170 14.36 23.29 -4.67
CA LEU A 170 13.47 22.89 -5.74
C LEU A 170 12.39 21.97 -5.17
N ILE A 171 11.14 22.29 -5.43
CA ILE A 171 9.96 21.54 -4.98
C ILE A 171 9.20 21.06 -6.20
N VAL A 172 8.96 19.75 -6.32
CA VAL A 172 8.20 19.13 -7.41
C VAL A 172 6.93 18.55 -6.81
N ARG A 173 5.79 19.02 -7.30
CA ARG A 173 4.48 18.49 -6.96
C ARG A 173 4.08 17.44 -8.00
N VAL A 174 3.88 16.21 -7.57
CA VAL A 174 3.51 15.06 -8.41
C VAL A 174 2.11 14.60 -8.02
N ASP A 175 1.34 14.13 -9.01
CA ASP A 175 0.04 13.51 -8.76
C ASP A 175 0.23 12.21 -7.96
N ALA A 176 -0.52 12.03 -6.88
CA ALA A 176 -0.49 10.80 -6.09
C ALA A 176 -0.99 9.56 -6.87
N GLN A 177 -1.71 9.75 -7.97
CA GLN A 177 -2.12 8.68 -8.90
C GLN A 177 -0.93 7.87 -9.44
N GLU A 178 0.26 8.48 -9.56
CA GLU A 178 1.47 7.78 -9.98
C GLU A 178 1.77 6.55 -9.11
N TRP A 179 1.54 6.65 -7.81
CA TRP A 179 1.76 5.52 -6.90
C TRP A 179 0.60 4.53 -6.90
N TRP A 180 -0.59 5.07 -7.00
CA TRP A 180 -1.78 4.23 -6.96
C TRP A 180 -1.85 3.34 -8.18
N SER A 181 -1.33 3.76 -9.33
CA SER A 181 -1.19 2.89 -10.50
C SER A 181 -0.31 1.68 -10.23
N VAL A 182 0.70 1.79 -9.35
CA VAL A 182 1.53 0.66 -8.91
C VAL A 182 0.73 -0.29 -8.01
N LEU A 183 -0.19 0.23 -7.19
CA LEU A 183 -1.02 -0.54 -6.27
C LEU A 183 -2.29 -1.10 -6.92
N GLU A 184 -2.74 -0.51 -8.04
CA GLU A 184 -4.02 -0.82 -8.71
C GLU A 184 -4.25 -2.28 -9.12
N PRO A 185 -3.25 -3.07 -9.58
CA PRO A 185 -3.46 -4.48 -9.91
C PRO A 185 -3.89 -5.32 -8.72
N SER A 186 -3.83 -4.75 -7.52
CA SER A 186 -3.94 -5.44 -6.25
C SER A 186 -5.15 -4.95 -5.45
N ASN A 187 -6.20 -5.75 -5.36
CA ASN A 187 -7.47 -5.35 -4.74
C ASN A 187 -7.39 -5.01 -3.25
N ASP A 188 -6.46 -5.66 -2.51
CA ASP A 188 -6.40 -5.54 -1.05
C ASP A 188 -4.98 -5.19 -0.61
N VAL A 189 -4.58 -3.93 -0.90
CA VAL A 189 -3.28 -3.40 -0.50
C VAL A 189 -3.47 -2.03 0.17
N MET A 190 -2.76 -1.82 1.28
CA MET A 190 -2.62 -0.54 1.96
C MET A 190 -1.14 -0.11 1.99
N LEU A 191 -0.90 1.19 1.94
CA LEU A 191 0.39 1.77 2.28
C LEU A 191 0.24 2.55 3.59
N ILE A 192 1.06 2.20 4.56
CA ILE A 192 1.06 2.78 5.91
C ILE A 192 2.38 3.53 6.11
N ASP A 193 2.30 4.75 6.62
CA ASP A 193 3.48 5.56 6.91
C ASP A 193 4.11 5.25 8.27
N GLU A 194 5.16 6.00 8.62
CA GLU A 194 5.90 5.88 9.87
C GLU A 194 5.08 6.19 11.13
N ASN A 195 3.95 6.88 10.98
CA ASN A 195 3.04 7.23 12.08
C ASN A 195 1.92 6.19 12.24
N GLY A 196 1.92 5.13 11.41
CA GLY A 196 0.85 4.13 11.39
C GLY A 196 -0.42 4.63 10.71
N VAL A 197 -0.32 5.66 9.87
CA VAL A 197 -1.44 6.27 9.13
C VAL A 197 -1.48 5.69 7.72
N GLN A 198 -2.67 5.33 7.29
CA GLN A 198 -2.93 4.84 5.94
C GLN A 198 -2.86 6.00 4.95
N ILE A 199 -1.88 5.95 4.05
CA ILE A 199 -1.58 7.01 3.08
C ILE A 199 -1.91 6.63 1.62
N ALA A 200 -2.15 5.36 1.37
CA ALA A 200 -2.71 4.89 0.10
C ALA A 200 -3.52 3.62 0.30
N ASN A 201 -4.59 3.48 -0.48
CA ASN A 201 -5.41 2.29 -0.56
C ASN A 201 -6.19 2.28 -1.86
N ARG A 202 -6.90 1.20 -2.13
CA ARG A 202 -7.89 1.17 -3.19
C ARG A 202 -9.27 1.67 -2.71
N ALA A 203 -10.11 2.09 -3.66
CA ALA A 203 -11.42 2.75 -3.45
C ALA A 203 -12.46 2.02 -2.56
N THR A 204 -12.24 0.76 -2.19
CA THR A 204 -13.13 -0.04 -1.33
C THR A 204 -12.71 -0.07 0.14
N MET A 205 -11.57 0.53 0.46
CA MET A 205 -10.95 0.52 1.79
C MET A 205 -11.37 1.75 2.62
N PRO A 206 -11.06 1.78 3.93
CA PRO A 206 -11.26 2.94 4.78
C PRO A 206 -10.72 4.23 4.14
N PRO A 207 -11.27 5.40 4.48
CA PRO A 207 -10.80 6.66 3.92
C PRO A 207 -9.30 6.86 4.19
N LEU A 208 -8.62 7.58 3.30
CA LEU A 208 -7.21 7.95 3.50
C LEU A 208 -7.03 8.80 4.75
N PHE A 209 -5.82 8.78 5.28
CA PHE A 209 -5.40 9.55 6.46
C PHE A 209 -6.15 9.12 7.75
N VAL A 210 -6.35 7.80 7.87
CA VAL A 210 -6.80 7.17 9.12
C VAL A 210 -5.67 6.32 9.71
N ALA A 211 -5.51 6.36 11.01
CA ALA A 211 -4.51 5.57 11.71
C ALA A 211 -5.01 4.13 11.93
N LEU A 212 -4.11 3.15 11.92
CA LEU A 212 -4.44 1.76 12.25
C LEU A 212 -4.86 1.60 13.72
N ALA A 213 -4.23 2.37 14.61
CA ALA A 213 -4.57 2.46 16.03
C ALA A 213 -4.67 3.92 16.45
N PRO A 214 -5.37 4.25 17.55
CA PRO A 214 -5.45 5.61 18.04
C PRO A 214 -4.06 6.22 18.25
N LEU A 215 -3.83 7.41 17.68
CA LEU A 215 -2.58 8.15 17.85
C LEU A 215 -2.53 8.80 19.24
N ALA A 216 -1.32 8.90 19.80
CA ALA A 216 -1.10 9.73 20.98
C ALA A 216 -1.46 11.21 20.67
N ALA A 217 -2.03 11.92 21.64
CA ALA A 217 -2.52 13.27 21.43
C ALA A 217 -1.44 14.23 20.92
N GLU A 218 -0.20 14.09 21.41
CA GLU A 218 0.93 14.91 20.97
C GLU A 218 1.29 14.64 19.50
N VAL A 219 1.26 13.38 19.07
CA VAL A 219 1.53 13.00 17.67
C VAL A 219 0.45 13.55 16.76
N GLN A 220 -0.81 13.40 17.11
CA GLN A 220 -1.92 13.94 16.32
C GLN A 220 -1.84 15.46 16.22
N THR A 221 -1.61 16.16 17.33
CA THR A 221 -1.48 17.62 17.35
C THR A 221 -0.33 18.08 16.45
N ARG A 222 0.82 17.42 16.52
CA ARG A 222 1.99 17.73 15.69
C ARG A 222 1.68 17.53 14.20
N LEU A 223 1.14 16.37 13.80
CA LEU A 223 0.85 16.06 12.41
C LEU A 223 -0.14 17.04 11.77
N VAL A 224 -1.15 17.47 12.55
CA VAL A 224 -2.14 18.47 12.10
C VAL A 224 -1.50 19.86 12.02
N ALA A 225 -0.73 20.28 13.03
CA ALA A 225 -0.06 21.58 13.05
C ALA A 225 0.96 21.72 11.90
N GLU A 226 1.73 20.68 11.60
CA GLU A 226 2.69 20.62 10.50
C GLU A 226 2.01 20.44 9.12
N LYS A 227 0.69 20.29 9.09
CA LYS A 227 -0.08 19.98 7.86
C LYS A 227 0.51 18.80 7.11
N HIS A 228 0.90 17.76 7.84
CA HIS A 228 1.66 16.62 7.33
C HIS A 228 0.97 15.91 6.16
N TYR A 229 -0.37 15.80 6.23
CA TYR A 229 -1.22 15.23 5.17
C TYR A 229 -2.04 16.29 4.43
N GLY A 230 -1.72 17.58 4.61
CA GLY A 230 -2.39 18.73 3.99
C GLY A 230 -3.23 19.54 4.97
N ALA A 231 -3.56 20.76 4.52
CA ALA A 231 -4.32 21.71 5.35
C ALA A 231 -5.77 21.29 5.58
N GLU A 232 -6.31 20.43 4.71
CA GLU A 232 -7.68 19.93 4.79
C GLU A 232 -7.86 18.82 5.85
N ILE A 233 -6.75 18.20 6.29
CA ILE A 233 -6.78 17.14 7.29
C ILE A 233 -6.60 17.75 8.68
N THR A 234 -7.70 18.00 9.34
CA THR A 234 -7.74 18.62 10.69
C THR A 234 -7.86 17.60 11.82
N HIS A 235 -8.16 16.33 11.48
CA HIS A 235 -8.27 15.24 12.44
C HIS A 235 -7.89 13.91 11.76
N ILE A 236 -7.18 13.05 12.51
CA ILE A 236 -6.79 11.71 12.06
C ILE A 236 -7.55 10.70 12.90
N GLY A 237 -8.57 10.07 12.30
CA GLY A 237 -9.33 9.00 12.94
C GLY A 237 -8.54 7.70 13.09
N SER A 238 -9.16 6.65 13.68
CA SER A 238 -8.57 5.32 13.79
C SER A 238 -9.53 4.24 13.33
N ILE A 239 -9.01 3.21 12.68
CA ILE A 239 -9.76 2.01 12.26
C ILE A 239 -9.61 0.83 13.23
N HIS A 240 -8.90 1.03 14.34
CA HIS A 240 -8.75 0.06 15.44
C HIS A 240 -8.18 -1.32 15.03
N LEU A 241 -7.20 -1.36 14.13
CA LEU A 241 -6.44 -2.55 13.76
C LEU A 241 -5.14 -2.66 14.59
N SER A 242 -5.27 -2.75 15.90
CA SER A 242 -4.14 -2.69 16.86
C SER A 242 -3.14 -3.84 16.69
N GLU A 243 -3.60 -5.04 16.30
CA GLU A 243 -2.75 -6.19 16.02
C GLU A 243 -1.81 -5.90 14.85
N LEU A 244 -2.36 -5.39 13.75
CA LEU A 244 -1.59 -4.98 12.59
C LEU A 244 -0.63 -3.83 12.95
N ALA A 245 -1.10 -2.80 13.65
CA ALA A 245 -0.29 -1.66 14.08
C ALA A 245 0.92 -2.09 14.91
N THR A 246 0.73 -3.04 15.85
CA THR A 246 1.81 -3.56 16.70
C THR A 246 2.86 -4.31 15.90
N THR A 247 2.44 -5.08 14.89
CA THR A 247 3.35 -5.83 14.03
C THR A 247 4.21 -4.90 13.18
N LEU A 248 3.63 -3.84 12.61
CA LEU A 248 4.37 -2.88 11.78
C LEU A 248 5.52 -2.18 12.53
N GLN A 249 5.42 -2.08 13.86
CA GLN A 249 6.47 -1.46 14.68
C GLN A 249 7.67 -2.39 14.93
N ARG A 250 7.51 -3.70 14.79
CA ARG A 250 8.51 -4.71 15.20
C ARG A 250 9.37 -5.22 14.06
N ASP A 251 8.76 -5.50 12.91
CA ASP A 251 9.39 -6.31 11.88
C ASP A 251 9.45 -5.62 10.51
N GLN A 252 10.51 -5.92 9.75
CA GLN A 252 10.63 -5.45 8.36
C GLN A 252 9.66 -6.18 7.43
N ALA A 253 9.38 -7.45 7.73
CA ALA A 253 8.45 -8.29 6.99
C ALA A 253 7.77 -9.26 7.96
N ALA A 254 6.44 -9.35 7.93
CA ALA A 254 5.69 -10.23 8.81
C ALA A 254 4.39 -10.71 8.15
N LEU A 255 3.92 -11.88 8.60
CA LEU A 255 2.56 -12.36 8.35
C LEU A 255 1.71 -12.08 9.60
N VAL A 256 0.53 -11.55 9.40
CA VAL A 256 -0.41 -11.17 10.46
C VAL A 256 -1.80 -11.68 10.13
N ILE A 257 -2.45 -12.30 11.07
CA ILE A 257 -3.87 -12.63 10.98
C ILE A 257 -4.60 -11.69 11.93
N TYR A 258 -5.57 -10.93 11.43
CA TYR A 258 -6.35 -10.02 12.24
C TYR A 258 -7.84 -10.09 11.89
N ARG A 259 -8.68 -9.53 12.77
CA ARG A 259 -10.12 -9.40 12.54
C ARG A 259 -10.51 -7.94 12.36
N ASP A 260 -11.34 -7.69 11.36
CA ASP A 260 -11.91 -6.35 11.16
C ASP A 260 -13.12 -6.10 12.09
N ALA A 261 -13.69 -4.91 12.00
CA ALA A 261 -14.86 -4.51 12.79
C ALA A 261 -16.12 -5.36 12.54
N GLN A 262 -16.16 -6.08 11.41
CA GLN A 262 -17.22 -7.03 11.05
C GLN A 262 -16.90 -8.47 11.48
N ALA A 263 -15.87 -8.68 12.29
CA ALA A 263 -15.35 -9.98 12.75
C ALA A 263 -14.87 -10.92 11.61
N ARG A 264 -14.60 -10.39 10.42
CA ARG A 264 -14.04 -11.14 9.31
C ARG A 264 -12.54 -11.34 9.54
N THR A 265 -12.04 -12.55 9.26
CA THR A 265 -10.62 -12.89 9.40
C THR A 265 -9.86 -12.51 8.12
N TRP A 266 -8.78 -11.75 8.32
CA TRP A 266 -7.89 -11.32 7.25
C TRP A 266 -6.50 -11.91 7.46
N HIS A 267 -5.90 -12.39 6.37
CA HIS A 267 -4.48 -12.69 6.28
C HIS A 267 -3.78 -11.51 5.63
N ALA A 268 -2.73 -11.00 6.25
CA ALA A 268 -1.96 -9.88 5.75
C ALA A 268 -0.46 -10.18 5.80
N ALA A 269 0.24 -9.76 4.76
CA ALA A 269 1.69 -9.72 4.71
C ALA A 269 2.15 -8.26 4.69
N THR A 270 3.12 -7.93 5.53
CA THR A 270 3.70 -6.59 5.62
C THR A 270 5.12 -6.60 5.09
N TYR A 271 5.52 -5.54 4.38
CA TYR A 271 6.89 -5.36 3.93
C TYR A 271 7.27 -3.88 3.98
N ARG A 272 8.34 -3.56 4.74
CA ARG A 272 8.83 -2.20 4.93
C ARG A 272 9.66 -1.74 3.74
N MET A 273 9.39 -0.54 3.25
CA MET A 273 10.15 0.10 2.18
C MET A 273 11.52 0.58 2.67
N LYS A 274 12.46 0.77 1.74
CA LYS A 274 13.83 1.21 2.02
C LYS A 274 13.99 2.72 1.93
N THR A 275 13.30 3.35 0.98
CA THR A 275 13.40 4.79 0.71
C THR A 275 12.74 5.63 1.82
N LYS A 276 11.64 5.14 2.34
CA LYS A 276 10.89 5.74 3.45
C LYS A 276 10.50 4.64 4.43
N PRO A 277 10.36 4.93 5.73
CA PRO A 277 9.94 3.94 6.72
C PRO A 277 8.43 3.63 6.60
N TRP A 278 7.94 3.47 5.39
CA TRP A 278 6.56 3.10 5.07
C TRP A 278 6.45 1.61 4.84
N THR A 279 5.28 1.08 5.08
CA THR A 279 5.03 -0.35 4.99
C THR A 279 3.90 -0.63 4.02
N VAL A 280 4.18 -1.47 3.03
CA VAL A 280 3.15 -2.07 2.17
C VAL A 280 2.51 -3.22 2.93
N VAL A 281 1.19 -3.25 2.97
CA VAL A 281 0.38 -4.32 3.55
C VAL A 281 -0.47 -4.91 2.44
N ALA A 282 -0.15 -6.13 2.02
CA ALA A 282 -0.98 -6.91 1.11
C ALA A 282 -1.86 -7.85 1.95
N MET A 283 -3.16 -7.93 1.64
CA MET A 283 -4.10 -8.68 2.47
C MET A 283 -5.11 -9.44 1.64
N VAL A 284 -5.68 -10.49 2.23
CA VAL A 284 -6.78 -11.27 1.64
C VAL A 284 -7.74 -11.71 2.73
N LEU A 285 -9.02 -11.73 2.41
CA LEU A 285 -10.04 -12.26 3.29
C LEU A 285 -9.95 -13.80 3.32
N GLU A 286 -9.93 -14.41 4.51
CA GLU A 286 -9.86 -15.89 4.66
C GLU A 286 -10.97 -16.59 3.86
N ASP A 287 -12.19 -16.04 3.89
CA ASP A 287 -13.32 -16.59 3.14
C ASP A 287 -13.08 -16.64 1.63
N THR A 288 -12.36 -15.67 1.07
CA THR A 288 -12.02 -15.64 -0.37
C THR A 288 -11.05 -16.77 -0.71
N VAL A 289 -10.07 -17.04 0.16
CA VAL A 289 -9.13 -18.16 0.01
C VAL A 289 -9.84 -19.50 0.17
N MET A 290 -10.79 -19.56 1.08
CA MET A 290 -11.49 -20.81 1.42
C MET A 290 -12.64 -21.15 0.49
N ALA A 291 -13.20 -20.19 -0.24
CA ALA A 291 -14.32 -20.44 -1.14
C ALA A 291 -14.04 -21.56 -2.17
N PRO A 292 -12.94 -21.52 -2.96
CA PRO A 292 -12.65 -22.58 -3.94
C PRO A 292 -12.36 -23.93 -3.27
N VAL A 293 -11.77 -23.93 -2.06
CA VAL A 293 -11.50 -25.17 -1.31
C VAL A 293 -12.82 -25.81 -0.88
N ARG A 294 -13.73 -25.01 -0.35
CA ARG A 294 -15.07 -25.47 0.07
C ARG A 294 -15.85 -26.03 -1.11
N ASP A 295 -15.87 -25.33 -2.23
CA ASP A 295 -16.58 -25.75 -3.43
C ASP A 295 -16.01 -27.07 -3.98
N ALA A 296 -14.70 -27.20 -4.05
CA ALA A 296 -14.04 -28.46 -4.45
C ALA A 296 -14.30 -29.63 -3.49
N LEU A 297 -14.44 -29.35 -2.17
CA LEU A 297 -14.79 -30.37 -1.19
C LEU A 297 -16.26 -30.81 -1.35
N VAL A 298 -17.17 -29.89 -1.58
CA VAL A 298 -18.60 -30.20 -1.84
C VAL A 298 -18.75 -31.05 -3.08
N ASP A 299 -18.08 -30.70 -4.19
CA ASP A 299 -18.12 -31.45 -5.44
C ASP A 299 -17.56 -32.87 -5.27
N ARG A 300 -16.42 -33.02 -4.59
CA ARG A 300 -15.81 -34.34 -4.31
C ARG A 300 -16.69 -35.16 -3.39
N PHE A 301 -17.34 -34.55 -2.40
CA PHE A 301 -18.26 -35.25 -1.53
C PHE A 301 -19.50 -35.75 -2.30
N ALA A 302 -20.10 -34.89 -3.13
CA ALA A 302 -21.23 -35.26 -3.97
C ALA A 302 -20.87 -36.42 -4.94
N LEU A 303 -19.69 -36.37 -5.56
CA LEU A 303 -19.19 -37.45 -6.40
C LEU A 303 -19.02 -38.75 -5.60
N ALA A 304 -18.39 -38.69 -4.44
CA ALA A 304 -18.15 -39.87 -3.60
C ALA A 304 -19.46 -40.53 -3.13
N VAL A 305 -20.45 -39.73 -2.73
CA VAL A 305 -21.79 -40.18 -2.35
C VAL A 305 -22.47 -40.85 -3.58
N SER A 306 -22.39 -40.23 -4.74
CA SER A 306 -22.96 -40.79 -5.98
C SER A 306 -22.36 -42.14 -6.35
N VAL A 307 -21.04 -42.28 -6.26
CA VAL A 307 -20.32 -43.56 -6.50
C VAL A 307 -20.74 -44.61 -5.45
N ALA A 308 -20.83 -44.22 -4.17
CA ALA A 308 -21.24 -45.14 -3.10
C ALA A 308 -22.66 -45.67 -3.32
N LEU A 309 -23.59 -44.79 -3.72
CA LEU A 309 -24.98 -45.19 -4.04
C LEU A 309 -25.05 -46.14 -5.25
N LEU A 310 -24.24 -45.90 -6.29
CA LEU A 310 -24.13 -46.74 -7.46
C LEU A 310 -23.62 -48.15 -7.10
N VAL A 311 -22.56 -48.23 -6.30
CA VAL A 311 -21.99 -49.49 -5.81
C VAL A 311 -22.98 -50.25 -4.93
N ALA A 312 -23.66 -49.56 -4.01
CA ALA A 312 -24.69 -50.17 -3.16
C ALA A 312 -25.87 -50.69 -3.99
N GLY A 313 -26.31 -49.93 -5.01
CA GLY A 313 -27.37 -50.34 -5.91
C GLY A 313 -27.02 -51.58 -6.73
N THR A 314 -25.80 -51.64 -7.30
CA THR A 314 -25.30 -52.80 -8.05
C THR A 314 -25.14 -54.04 -7.19
N LEU A 315 -24.64 -53.90 -5.95
CA LEU A 315 -24.54 -55.01 -4.99
C LEU A 315 -25.93 -55.52 -4.56
N ASN A 316 -26.89 -54.64 -4.35
CA ASN A 316 -28.25 -55.06 -4.03
C ASN A 316 -28.91 -55.81 -5.20
N LEU A 317 -28.73 -55.33 -6.42
CA LEU A 317 -29.25 -56.02 -7.62
C LEU A 317 -28.62 -57.41 -7.81
N ALA A 318 -27.30 -57.51 -7.64
CA ALA A 318 -26.58 -58.77 -7.70
C ALA A 318 -27.05 -59.76 -6.62
N TRP A 319 -27.25 -59.24 -5.39
CA TRP A 319 -27.81 -60.04 -4.29
C TRP A 319 -29.22 -60.56 -4.57
N ARG A 320 -30.10 -59.77 -5.15
CA ARG A 320 -31.44 -60.17 -5.51
C ARG A 320 -31.42 -61.25 -6.61
N MET A 321 -30.64 -61.07 -7.67
CA MET A 321 -30.51 -62.06 -8.73
C MET A 321 -29.98 -63.42 -8.22
N LEU A 322 -29.06 -63.42 -7.24
CA LEU A 322 -28.57 -64.67 -6.66
C LEU A 322 -29.57 -65.39 -5.78
N HIS A 323 -30.58 -64.67 -5.18
CA HIS A 323 -31.59 -65.28 -4.29
C HIS A 323 -32.88 -65.63 -5.01
N GLU A 324 -33.15 -65.09 -6.21
CA GLU A 324 -34.31 -65.45 -7.04
C GLU A 324 -34.02 -66.70 -7.90
N THR A 325 -32.78 -67.17 -7.93
CA THR A 325 -32.37 -68.38 -8.66
C THR A 325 -32.26 -69.63 -7.78
N GLN A 326 -32.62 -69.56 -6.50
CA GLN A 326 -32.77 -70.68 -5.53
C GLN A 326 -34.26 -70.92 -5.22
#